data_faa7b270dbcbfc79911b16e5dcad6f0d
#
_entry.id   faa7b270dbcbfc79911b16e5dcad6f0d
#
_cell.length_a   1.000
_cell.length_b   1.000
_cell.length_c   1.000
_cell.angle_alpha   90.00
_cell.angle_beta   90.00
_cell.angle_gamma   90.00
#
_symmetry.space_group_name_H-M   'P 1'
#
loop_
_entity.id
_entity.type
_entity.pdbx_description
1 polymer ?
#
loop_
_entity_poly.entity_id
_entity_poly.type
_entity_poly.pdbx_seq_one_letter_code
_entity_poly.pdbx_strand_id
1 'polypeptide(L)'
;MTNYNENHSLHLDNDRKYRWDYITANIGLGQPLIKVPYASRMSETELTDTGVFVIRSTRTGDIITMYLPTEKQVRYLYHIAGRQVVPVAIINKVRKNQRHYDKLKKIDEKVKKGD
;
A
#
# COMPACT_ATOMS: atom_id res chain seq x y z
N MET A 1 -1.89 13.88 12.09
CA MET A 1 -2.36 13.92 11.58
C MET A 1 -3.26 13.99 11.36
N THR A 2 -3.74 14.08 11.40
CA THR A 2 -4.46 14.03 10.98
C THR A 2 -5.22 14.70 10.57
N ASN A 3 -5.24 15.23 10.16
CA ASN A 3 -6.06 15.86 9.55
C ASN A 3 -6.91 15.26 8.76
N TYR A 4 -7.05 14.05 8.81
CA TYR A 4 -8.00 13.39 8.09
C TYR A 4 -9.29 13.85 8.56
N ASN A 5 -10.03 14.37 7.71
CA ASN A 5 -11.29 14.96 8.03
C ASN A 5 -12.26 13.86 8.40
N GLU A 6 -12.71 13.84 9.61
CA GLU A 6 -13.61 12.83 10.06
C GLU A 6 -14.90 12.80 9.31
N ASN A 7 -15.31 13.92 8.78
CA ASN A 7 -16.54 13.97 8.01
C ASN A 7 -16.36 13.52 6.60
N HIS A 8 -15.12 13.27 6.21
CA HIS A 8 -14.82 12.93 4.85
C HIS A 8 -15.45 11.60 4.47
N SER A 9 -15.28 10.58 5.27
CA SER A 9 -15.90 9.31 5.01
C SER A 9 -15.46 8.28 6.03
N LEU A 10 -16.36 7.87 6.86
CA LEU A 10 -16.10 6.79 7.82
C LEU A 10 -15.74 5.51 7.09
N HIS A 11 -16.34 5.33 5.90
CA HIS A 11 -16.10 4.16 5.10
C HIS A 11 -14.64 4.07 4.65
N LEU A 12 -14.08 5.18 4.18
CA LEU A 12 -12.69 5.23 3.77
C LEU A 12 -11.75 5.05 4.95
N ASP A 13 -12.10 5.58 6.10
CA ASP A 13 -11.30 5.42 7.30
C ASP A 13 -11.21 3.95 7.70
N ASN A 14 -12.33 3.25 7.65
CA ASN A 14 -12.37 1.84 8.00
C ASN A 14 -11.54 1.00 7.02
N ASP A 15 -11.64 1.30 5.73
CA ASP A 15 -10.87 0.58 4.73
C ASP A 15 -9.37 0.84 4.90
N ARG A 16 -9.01 2.06 5.22
CA ARG A 16 -7.63 2.43 5.42
C ARG A 16 -7.05 1.72 6.65
N LYS A 17 -7.81 1.69 7.72
CA LYS A 17 -7.40 1.00 8.94
C LYS A 17 -7.28 -0.50 8.69
N TYR A 18 -8.21 -1.08 7.96
CA TYR A 18 -8.18 -2.49 7.63
C TYR A 18 -6.91 -2.86 6.86
N ARG A 19 -6.55 -2.06 5.86
CA ARG A 19 -5.34 -2.30 5.09
C ARG A 19 -4.10 -2.17 5.96
N TRP A 20 -4.06 -1.15 6.80
CA TRP A 20 -2.94 -0.92 7.69
C TRP A 20 -2.73 -2.12 8.61
N ASP A 21 -3.80 -2.55 9.25
CA ASP A 21 -3.74 -3.67 10.18
C ASP A 21 -3.34 -4.96 9.45
N TYR A 22 -3.89 -5.18 8.27
CA TYR A 22 -3.58 -6.37 7.50
C TYR A 22 -2.11 -6.41 7.11
N ILE A 23 -1.60 -5.30 6.60
CA ILE A 23 -0.22 -5.23 6.15
C ILE A 23 0.74 -5.43 7.31
N THR A 24 0.51 -4.75 8.42
CA THR A 24 1.41 -4.85 9.56
C THR A 24 1.39 -6.23 10.20
N ALA A 25 0.23 -6.88 10.22
CA ALA A 25 0.09 -8.18 10.86
C ALA A 25 0.55 -9.35 9.97
N ASN A 26 0.37 -9.22 8.65
CA ASN A 26 0.57 -10.36 7.76
C ASN A 26 1.74 -10.26 6.79
N ILE A 27 2.18 -9.06 6.49
CA ILE A 27 3.20 -8.86 5.46
C ILE A 27 4.46 -8.22 6.02
N GLY A 28 4.29 -7.19 6.84
CA GLY A 28 5.39 -6.40 7.35
C GLY A 28 5.86 -5.38 6.33
N LEU A 29 6.47 -4.30 6.80
CA LEU A 29 6.88 -3.23 5.91
C LEU A 29 8.11 -3.59 5.08
N GLY A 30 9.04 -4.32 5.64
CA GLY A 30 10.26 -4.66 4.93
C GLY A 30 11.18 -3.45 4.74
N GLN A 31 12.14 -3.59 3.83
CA GLN A 31 13.11 -2.56 3.54
C GLN A 31 12.76 -1.84 2.25
N PRO A 32 13.02 -0.54 2.17
CA PRO A 32 12.70 0.20 0.94
C PRO A 32 13.59 -0.23 -0.22
N LEU A 33 12.98 -0.40 -1.39
CA LEU A 33 13.70 -0.72 -2.60
C LEU A 33 13.81 0.50 -3.53
N ILE A 34 12.72 1.25 -3.66
CA ILE A 34 12.65 2.39 -4.56
C ILE A 34 11.84 3.48 -3.87
N LYS A 35 12.28 4.72 -4.03
CA LYS A 35 11.54 5.87 -3.54
C LYS A 35 11.36 6.85 -4.69
N VAL A 36 10.13 7.32 -4.89
CA VAL A 36 9.82 8.25 -5.95
C VAL A 36 8.96 9.38 -5.39
N PRO A 37 9.25 10.64 -5.73
CA PRO A 37 8.41 11.74 -5.25
C PRO A 37 6.97 11.54 -5.67
N TYR A 38 6.07 11.78 -4.75
CA TYR A 38 4.65 11.73 -5.07
C TYR A 38 4.25 13.06 -5.71
N ALA A 39 3.08 13.09 -6.33
CA ALA A 39 2.65 14.24 -7.12
C ALA A 39 2.68 15.56 -6.37
N SER A 40 2.45 15.54 -5.07
CA SER A 40 2.36 16.76 -4.28
C SER A 40 3.71 17.32 -3.86
N ARG A 41 4.79 16.58 -4.07
CA ARG A 41 6.13 16.94 -3.62
C ARG A 41 6.28 17.03 -2.10
N MET A 42 5.18 16.87 -1.36
CA MET A 42 5.24 16.87 0.10
C MET A 42 5.32 15.46 0.63
N SER A 43 5.29 14.50 -0.26
CA SER A 43 5.37 13.10 0.09
C SER A 43 6.11 12.32 -0.99
N GLU A 44 6.48 11.11 -0.66
CA GLU A 44 7.13 10.21 -1.62
C GLU A 44 6.51 8.83 -1.49
N THR A 45 6.53 8.09 -2.60
CA THR A 45 6.08 6.70 -2.62
C THR A 45 7.29 5.80 -2.52
N GLU A 46 7.25 4.90 -1.55
CA GLU A 46 8.31 3.95 -1.33
C GLU A 46 7.76 2.56 -1.60
N LEU A 47 8.45 1.78 -2.40
CA LEU A 47 8.11 0.37 -2.59
C LEU A 47 9.07 -0.43 -1.72
N THR A 48 8.53 -1.31 -0.89
CA THR A 48 9.35 -2.14 -0.01
C THR A 48 9.59 -3.52 -0.62
N ASP A 49 10.54 -4.24 -0.09
CA ASP A 49 10.88 -5.57 -0.58
C ASP A 49 9.80 -6.62 -0.25
N THR A 50 8.82 -6.26 0.54
CA THR A 50 7.68 -7.14 0.80
C THR A 50 6.51 -6.85 -0.16
N GLY A 51 6.68 -5.90 -1.07
CA GLY A 51 5.65 -5.60 -2.06
C GLY A 51 4.60 -4.62 -1.59
N VAL A 52 4.97 -3.71 -0.69
CA VAL A 52 4.05 -2.73 -0.12
C VAL A 52 4.43 -1.32 -0.60
N PHE A 53 3.42 -0.52 -0.94
CA PHE A 53 3.64 0.90 -1.18
C PHE A 53 3.42 1.65 0.12
N VAL A 54 4.41 2.45 0.49
CA VAL A 54 4.34 3.30 1.68
C VAL A 54 4.46 4.74 1.22
N ILE A 55 3.49 5.56 1.58
CA ILE A 55 3.52 7.00 1.28
C ILE A 55 4.01 7.68 2.54
N ARG A 56 5.15 8.37 2.44
CA ARG A 56 5.74 9.08 3.58
C ARG A 56 5.78 10.57 3.33
N SER A 57 5.66 11.32 4.41
CA SER A 57 5.86 12.75 4.36
C SER A 57 7.36 13.02 4.18
N THR A 58 7.71 13.87 3.20
CA THR A 58 9.11 14.25 3.01
C THR A 58 9.57 15.23 4.07
N ARG A 59 8.64 15.82 4.80
CA ARG A 59 8.99 16.78 5.84
C ARG A 59 9.33 16.09 7.16
N THR A 60 8.58 15.08 7.53
CA THR A 60 8.73 14.45 8.84
C THR A 60 9.21 13.01 8.77
N GLY A 61 9.10 12.37 7.62
CA GLY A 61 9.41 10.96 7.48
C GLY A 61 8.30 10.03 7.94
N ASP A 62 7.20 10.60 8.44
CA ASP A 62 6.10 9.79 8.94
C ASP A 62 5.33 9.13 7.82
N ILE A 63 4.77 7.97 8.11
CA ILE A 63 3.94 7.27 7.16
C ILE A 63 2.57 7.93 7.10
N ILE A 64 2.19 8.37 5.91
CA ILE A 64 0.87 8.94 5.70
C ILE A 64 -0.15 7.83 5.46
N THR A 65 0.21 6.87 4.62
CA THR A 65 -0.64 5.72 4.35
C THR A 65 0.21 4.61 3.74
N MET A 66 -0.35 3.42 3.67
CA MET A 66 0.28 2.30 2.99
C MET A 66 -0.79 1.47 2.33
N TYR A 67 -0.45 0.79 1.26
CA TYR A 67 -1.39 -0.08 0.57
C TYR A 67 -0.65 -1.10 -0.27
N LEU A 68 -1.41 -2.08 -0.74
CA LEU A 68 -0.87 -3.14 -1.58
C LEU A 68 -1.03 -2.72 -3.04
N PRO A 69 0.06 -2.49 -3.75
CA PRO A 69 -0.04 -2.03 -5.14
C PRO A 69 -0.44 -3.17 -6.05
N THR A 70 -0.95 -2.80 -7.23
CA THR A 70 -1.15 -3.76 -8.31
C THR A 70 0.17 -3.89 -9.07
N GLU A 71 0.28 -4.92 -9.87
CA GLU A 71 1.44 -5.11 -10.73
C GLU A 71 1.66 -3.89 -11.62
N LYS A 72 0.58 -3.36 -12.17
CA LYS A 72 0.65 -2.20 -13.06
C LYS A 72 1.23 -0.97 -12.34
N GLN A 73 0.83 -0.76 -11.10
CA GLN A 73 1.34 0.35 -10.30
C GLN A 73 2.82 0.20 -10.01
N VAL A 74 3.26 -1.03 -9.75
CA VAL A 74 4.67 -1.29 -9.49
C VAL A 74 5.51 -1.03 -10.75
N ARG A 75 5.04 -1.49 -11.90
CA ARG A 75 5.75 -1.27 -13.15
C ARG A 75 5.84 0.22 -13.47
N TYR A 76 4.78 0.95 -13.20
CA TYR A 76 4.78 2.39 -13.40
C TYR A 76 5.79 3.08 -12.49
N LEU A 77 5.85 2.66 -11.23
CA LEU A 77 6.79 3.24 -10.26
C LEU A 77 8.23 3.02 -10.72
N TYR A 78 8.55 1.81 -11.18
CA TYR A 78 9.88 1.52 -11.68
C TYR A 78 10.20 2.39 -12.91
N HIS A 79 9.21 2.56 -13.77
CA HIS A 79 9.37 3.38 -14.97
C HIS A 79 9.73 4.83 -14.61
N ILE A 80 8.98 5.46 -13.72
CA ILE A 80 9.26 6.84 -13.36
C ILE A 80 10.52 6.98 -12.51
N ALA A 81 10.98 5.89 -11.91
CA ALA A 81 12.25 5.88 -11.20
C ALA A 81 13.44 5.67 -12.13
N GLY A 82 13.19 5.56 -13.44
CA GLY A 82 14.25 5.36 -14.42
C GLY A 82 14.79 3.95 -14.47
N ARG A 83 14.04 2.97 -13.95
CA ARG A 83 14.48 1.57 -13.95
C ARG A 83 13.85 0.84 -15.12
N GLN A 84 14.64 0.03 -15.80
CA GLN A 84 14.14 -0.68 -16.99
C GLN A 84 13.51 -2.01 -16.69
N VAL A 85 13.91 -2.64 -15.61
CA VAL A 85 13.46 -4.00 -15.29
C VAL A 85 12.90 -4.06 -13.88
N VAL A 86 11.73 -4.69 -13.77
CA VAL A 86 11.11 -4.96 -12.47
C VAL A 86 11.46 -6.40 -12.08
N PRO A 87 12.07 -6.63 -10.92
CA PRO A 87 12.41 -8.01 -10.52
C PRO A 87 11.17 -8.89 -10.46
N VAL A 88 11.28 -10.08 -11.02
CA VAL A 88 10.17 -11.04 -11.03
C VAL A 88 9.72 -11.36 -9.61
N ALA A 89 10.66 -11.44 -8.67
CA ALA A 89 10.34 -11.75 -7.28
C ALA A 89 9.37 -10.72 -6.69
N ILE A 90 9.53 -9.45 -7.04
CA ILE A 90 8.64 -8.39 -6.55
C ILE A 90 7.27 -8.52 -7.18
N ILE A 91 7.21 -8.79 -8.47
CA ILE A 91 5.92 -8.98 -9.16
C ILE A 91 5.16 -10.15 -8.53
N ASN A 92 5.86 -11.23 -8.25
CA ASN A 92 5.23 -12.40 -7.63
C ASN A 92 4.69 -12.08 -6.25
N LYS A 93 5.43 -11.32 -5.45
CA LYS A 93 4.98 -10.92 -4.13
C LYS A 93 3.75 -10.03 -4.22
N VAL A 94 3.76 -9.08 -5.15
CA VAL A 94 2.64 -8.17 -5.34
C VAL A 94 1.37 -8.93 -5.73
N ARG A 95 1.51 -9.87 -6.65
CA ARG A 95 0.36 -10.71 -7.07
C ARG A 95 -0.18 -11.55 -5.92
N LYS A 96 0.73 -12.13 -5.15
CA LYS A 96 0.35 -12.95 -4.01
C LYS A 96 -0.36 -12.11 -2.95
N ASN A 97 0.17 -10.92 -2.66
CA ASN A 97 -0.42 -10.03 -1.67
C ASN A 97 -1.84 -9.62 -2.06
N GLN A 98 -2.03 -9.26 -3.33
CA GLN A 98 -3.35 -8.86 -3.81
C GLN A 98 -4.36 -9.99 -3.69
N ARG A 99 -3.98 -11.18 -4.14
CA ARG A 99 -4.89 -12.32 -4.07
C ARG A 99 -5.29 -12.67 -2.64
N HIS A 100 -4.30 -12.66 -1.75
CA HIS A 100 -4.53 -13.02 -0.35
C HIS A 100 -5.41 -11.99 0.35
N TYR A 101 -5.12 -10.73 0.11
CA TYR A 101 -5.88 -9.63 0.70
C TYR A 101 -7.33 -9.66 0.21
N ASP A 102 -7.52 -9.81 -1.10
CA ASP A 102 -8.86 -9.85 -1.68
C ASP A 102 -9.67 -11.03 -1.14
N LYS A 103 -9.01 -12.17 -1.00
CA LYS A 103 -9.66 -13.35 -0.48
C LYS A 103 -10.13 -13.15 0.96
N LEU A 104 -9.28 -12.61 1.80
CA LEU A 104 -9.63 -12.36 3.18
C LEU A 104 -10.72 -11.32 3.31
N LYS A 105 -10.67 -10.30 2.48
CA LYS A 105 -11.68 -9.25 2.51
C LYS A 105 -13.04 -9.80 2.14
N LYS A 106 -13.10 -10.68 1.15
CA LYS A 106 -14.35 -11.33 0.76
C LYS A 106 -14.91 -12.20 1.86
N ILE A 107 -14.07 -12.93 2.54
CA ILE A 107 -14.49 -13.78 3.66
C ILE A 107 -15.08 -12.92 4.76
N ASP A 108 -14.40 -11.82 5.09
CA ASP A 108 -14.86 -10.92 6.13
C ASP A 108 -16.21 -10.30 5.79
N GLU A 109 -16.40 -9.92 4.53
CA GLU A 109 -17.67 -9.37 4.08
C GLU A 109 -18.79 -10.40 4.16
N LYS A 110 -18.49 -11.64 3.84
CA LYS A 110 -19.46 -12.71 3.92
C LYS A 110 -19.90 -12.94 5.36
N VAL A 111 -18.96 -12.96 6.29
CA VAL A 111 -19.27 -13.15 7.69
C VAL A 111 -20.19 -12.04 8.19
N LYS A 112 -19.90 -10.80 7.80
CA LYS A 112 -20.72 -9.68 8.21
C LYS A 112 -22.13 -9.75 7.63
N LYS A 113 -22.25 -10.24 6.42
CA LYS A 113 -23.55 -10.35 5.76
C LYS A 113 -24.34 -11.56 6.24
N GLY A 114 -23.65 -12.58 6.68
CA GLY A 114 -24.28 -13.82 7.13
C GLY A 114 -25.00 -13.70 8.45
N ASP A 115 -24.74 -12.63 9.14
CA ASP A 115 -25.41 -12.39 10.41
C ASP A 115 -26.75 -11.69 10.21
#